data_7fd292924a49842a3b84c610f1edb8e9
#
_entry.id   7fd292924a49842a3b84c610f1edb8e9
#
_cell.length_a   1.000
_cell.length_b   1.000
_cell.length_c   1.000
_cell.angle_alpha   90.00
_cell.angle_beta   90.00
_cell.angle_gamma   90.00
#
_symmetry.space_group_name_H-M   'P 1'
#
loop_
_entity.id
_entity.type
_entity.pdbx_description
1 polymer ?
#
loop_
_entity_poly.entity_id
_entity_poly.type
_entity_poly.pdbx_seq_one_letter_code
_entity_poly.pdbx_strand_id
1 'polypeptide(L)'
;YHNTKTNEQTENQRTSFCLLATKGSITIEAAFAIPLFFLAVLALFYMMEVMSIRTSVRNGMQYAAKRAAEDCYLTQMVSPSALEADIVRAIGSERLERSIVVNGSSGISCQNSRMSMLTGILEMEVTYQVKLPIPVFAAKSVHMKETMRMKGWNGYQSAFWDKEDNETVYITETGMVYHR
;
A
#
# COMPACT_ATOMS: atom_id res chain seq x y z
N TYR A 1 73.07 -12.02 32.95
CA TYR A 1 71.82 -12.47 33.61
C TYR A 1 70.79 -11.35 33.88
N HIS A 2 71.10 -10.08 33.63
CA HIS A 2 70.21 -8.97 33.95
C HIS A 2 69.36 -8.50 32.73
N ASN A 3 69.69 -8.90 31.50
CA ASN A 3 69.06 -8.40 30.27
C ASN A 3 67.87 -9.27 29.81
N THR A 4 67.70 -10.49 30.32
CA THR A 4 66.62 -11.39 29.94
C THR A 4 65.29 -11.10 30.66
N LYS A 5 65.33 -10.59 31.90
CA LYS A 5 64.11 -10.30 32.69
C LYS A 5 63.40 -9.03 32.23
N THR A 6 64.11 -8.06 31.66
CA THR A 6 63.52 -6.83 31.17
C THR A 6 62.77 -7.03 29.85
N ASN A 7 63.17 -7.98 29.00
CA ASN A 7 62.48 -8.28 27.75
C ASN A 7 61.17 -9.05 27.97
N GLU A 8 61.12 -9.98 28.90
CA GLU A 8 59.90 -10.71 29.23
C GLU A 8 58.81 -9.83 29.87
N GLN A 9 59.19 -8.84 30.68
CA GLN A 9 58.25 -7.91 31.27
C GLN A 9 57.68 -6.92 30.22
N THR A 10 58.47 -6.48 29.25
CA THR A 10 58.01 -5.61 28.18
C THR A 10 57.11 -6.33 27.17
N GLU A 11 57.39 -7.59 26.91
CA GLU A 11 56.58 -8.44 26.02
C GLU A 11 55.21 -8.80 26.65
N ASN A 12 55.18 -9.13 27.95
CA ASN A 12 53.95 -9.33 28.68
C ASN A 12 53.11 -8.06 28.83
N GLN A 13 53.69 -6.89 28.97
CA GLN A 13 52.95 -5.64 28.96
C GLN A 13 52.36 -5.30 27.59
N ARG A 14 53.10 -5.55 26.50
CA ARG A 14 52.62 -5.33 25.13
C ARG A 14 51.47 -6.28 24.78
N THR A 15 51.55 -7.53 25.13
CA THR A 15 50.47 -8.52 24.90
C THR A 15 49.22 -8.21 25.74
N SER A 16 49.37 -7.79 27.00
CA SER A 16 48.26 -7.35 27.84
C SER A 16 47.58 -6.09 27.29
N PHE A 17 48.34 -5.14 26.77
CA PHE A 17 47.80 -3.90 26.19
C PHE A 17 47.06 -4.15 24.85
N CYS A 18 47.59 -5.05 24.01
CA CYS A 18 46.88 -5.48 22.78
C CYS A 18 45.59 -6.21 23.10
N LEU A 19 45.53 -7.06 24.09
CA LEU A 19 44.31 -7.80 24.51
C LEU A 19 43.26 -6.86 25.10
N LEU A 20 43.64 -5.81 25.81
CA LEU A 20 42.75 -4.78 26.31
C LEU A 20 42.19 -3.89 25.19
N ALA A 21 43.02 -3.52 24.20
CA ALA A 21 42.59 -2.73 23.04
C ALA A 21 41.61 -3.51 22.15
N THR A 22 41.82 -4.81 21.94
CA THR A 22 40.87 -5.65 21.19
C THR A 22 39.54 -5.83 21.90
N LYS A 23 39.52 -5.96 23.21
CA LYS A 23 38.28 -6.04 24.00
C LYS A 23 37.51 -4.73 23.98
N GLY A 24 38.18 -3.59 24.00
CA GLY A 24 37.55 -2.27 23.85
C GLY A 24 36.93 -2.05 22.48
N SER A 25 37.58 -2.51 21.41
CA SER A 25 37.07 -2.42 20.03
C SER A 25 35.78 -3.22 19.87
N ILE A 26 35.73 -4.48 20.33
CA ILE A 26 34.54 -5.34 20.27
C ILE A 26 33.35 -4.71 21.01
N THR A 27 33.59 -4.07 22.15
CA THR A 27 32.51 -3.43 22.93
C THR A 27 31.94 -2.21 22.20
N ILE A 28 32.78 -1.44 21.54
CA ILE A 28 32.37 -0.27 20.75
C ILE A 28 31.61 -0.73 19.50
N GLU A 29 32.08 -1.74 18.80
CA GLU A 29 31.39 -2.32 17.64
C GLU A 29 30.01 -2.87 18.02
N ALA A 30 29.89 -3.59 19.13
CA ALA A 30 28.61 -4.07 19.63
C ALA A 30 27.66 -2.94 20.03
N ALA A 31 28.18 -1.86 20.61
CA ALA A 31 27.40 -0.69 21.02
C ALA A 31 26.75 0.02 19.82
N PHE A 32 27.36 -0.03 18.63
CA PHE A 32 26.77 0.50 17.40
C PHE A 32 25.94 -0.54 16.64
N ALA A 33 26.39 -1.79 16.59
CA ALA A 33 25.72 -2.85 15.84
C ALA A 33 24.33 -3.16 16.40
N ILE A 34 24.15 -3.22 17.72
CA ILE A 34 22.88 -3.55 18.37
C ILE A 34 21.80 -2.51 18.05
N PRO A 35 21.99 -1.18 18.27
CA PRO A 35 20.98 -0.19 17.92
C PRO A 35 20.66 -0.18 16.42
N LEU A 36 21.66 -0.33 15.57
CA LEU A 36 21.49 -0.35 14.12
C LEU A 36 20.68 -1.56 13.68
N PHE A 37 20.90 -2.72 14.27
CA PHE A 37 20.09 -3.91 14.04
C PHE A 37 18.63 -3.69 14.44
N PHE A 38 18.37 -3.13 15.63
CA PHE A 38 17.00 -2.83 16.04
C PHE A 38 16.34 -1.81 15.14
N LEU A 39 17.04 -0.77 14.68
CA LEU A 39 16.51 0.18 13.71
C LEU A 39 16.15 -0.49 12.38
N ALA A 40 16.97 -1.41 11.90
CA ALA A 40 16.68 -2.17 10.69
C ALA A 40 15.43 -3.04 10.84
N VAL A 41 15.30 -3.75 11.97
CA VAL A 41 14.12 -4.57 12.27
C VAL A 41 12.86 -3.71 12.37
N LEU A 42 12.91 -2.57 13.07
CA LEU A 42 11.80 -1.63 13.16
C LEU A 42 11.41 -1.09 11.76
N ALA A 43 12.37 -0.75 10.93
CA ALA A 43 12.12 -0.28 9.57
C ALA A 43 11.39 -1.34 8.73
N LEU A 44 11.75 -2.61 8.86
CA LEU A 44 11.05 -3.72 8.20
C LEU A 44 9.60 -3.85 8.69
N PHE A 45 9.35 -3.77 9.99
CA PHE A 45 7.99 -3.81 10.54
C PHE A 45 7.13 -2.67 9.98
N TYR A 46 7.65 -1.44 9.94
CA TYR A 46 6.92 -0.30 9.36
C TYR A 46 6.66 -0.48 7.87
N MET A 47 7.62 -1.00 7.13
CA MET A 47 7.43 -1.30 5.72
C MET A 47 6.31 -2.32 5.50
N MET A 48 6.24 -3.37 6.32
CA MET A 48 5.15 -4.35 6.29
C MET A 48 3.80 -3.72 6.60
N GLU A 49 3.72 -2.83 7.60
CA GLU A 49 2.49 -2.12 7.96
C GLU A 49 2.01 -1.21 6.83
N VAL A 50 2.92 -0.42 6.23
CA VAL A 50 2.60 0.42 5.06
C VAL A 50 2.07 -0.43 3.91
N MET A 51 2.69 -1.56 3.61
CA MET A 51 2.24 -2.48 2.56
C MET A 51 0.88 -3.08 2.87
N SER A 52 0.61 -3.43 4.13
CA SER A 52 -0.69 -3.94 4.60
C SER A 52 -1.81 -2.92 4.38
N ILE A 53 -1.58 -1.66 4.76
CA ILE A 53 -2.54 -0.58 4.55
C ILE A 53 -2.75 -0.32 3.05
N ARG A 54 -1.69 -0.23 2.28
CA ARG A 54 -1.76 -0.04 0.83
C ARG A 54 -2.59 -1.13 0.15
N THR A 55 -2.37 -2.38 0.51
CA THR A 55 -3.15 -3.52 0.01
C THR A 55 -4.61 -3.41 0.41
N SER A 56 -4.89 -3.02 1.66
CA SER A 56 -6.26 -2.85 2.15
C SER A 56 -6.99 -1.73 1.42
N VAL A 57 -6.32 -0.59 1.18
CA VAL A 57 -6.88 0.53 0.40
C VAL A 57 -7.17 0.09 -1.04
N ARG A 58 -6.26 -0.61 -1.70
CA ARG A 58 -6.48 -1.14 -3.06
C ARG A 58 -7.65 -2.10 -3.14
N ASN A 59 -7.79 -3.00 -2.17
CA ASN A 59 -8.94 -3.90 -2.09
C ASN A 59 -10.24 -3.12 -1.86
N GLY A 60 -10.23 -2.11 -0.99
CA GLY A 60 -11.36 -1.20 -0.78
C GLY A 60 -11.73 -0.44 -2.05
N MET A 61 -10.75 0.05 -2.79
CA MET A 61 -10.96 0.69 -4.10
C MET A 61 -11.62 -0.26 -5.10
N GLN A 62 -11.15 -1.51 -5.17
CA GLN A 62 -11.76 -2.51 -6.07
C GLN A 62 -13.21 -2.78 -5.72
N TYR A 63 -13.53 -2.87 -4.45
CA TYR A 63 -14.90 -3.06 -3.98
C TYR A 63 -15.78 -1.85 -4.34
N ALA A 64 -15.34 -0.64 -4.02
CA ALA A 64 -16.06 0.59 -4.33
C ALA A 64 -16.23 0.79 -5.84
N ALA A 65 -15.18 0.50 -6.62
CA ALA A 65 -15.23 0.63 -8.07
C ALA A 65 -16.19 -0.36 -8.73
N LYS A 66 -16.24 -1.62 -8.25
CA LYS A 66 -17.22 -2.61 -8.74
C LYS A 66 -18.64 -2.16 -8.46
N ARG A 67 -18.92 -1.70 -7.25
CA ARG A 67 -20.23 -1.19 -6.87
C ARG A 67 -20.63 0.03 -7.70
N ALA A 68 -19.72 1.01 -7.84
CA ALA A 68 -19.96 2.17 -8.68
C ALA A 68 -20.15 1.79 -10.16
N ALA A 69 -19.50 0.75 -10.65
CA ALA A 69 -19.66 0.24 -12.00
C ALA A 69 -21.03 -0.43 -12.23
N GLU A 70 -21.58 -1.10 -11.21
CA GLU A 70 -22.93 -1.68 -11.23
C GLU A 70 -23.99 -0.57 -11.22
N ASP A 71 -23.82 0.46 -10.39
CA ASP A 71 -24.76 1.57 -10.25
C ASP A 71 -24.66 2.60 -11.42
N CYS A 72 -23.62 2.50 -12.23
CA CYS A 72 -23.29 3.43 -13.32
C CYS A 72 -24.45 3.64 -14.32
N TYR A 73 -25.19 2.58 -14.64
CA TYR A 73 -26.33 2.63 -15.55
C TYR A 73 -27.50 3.43 -14.98
N LEU A 74 -27.67 3.40 -13.65
CA LEU A 74 -28.80 4.03 -12.97
C LEU A 74 -28.52 5.51 -12.64
N THR A 75 -27.31 5.80 -12.15
CA THR A 75 -27.01 7.11 -11.53
C THR A 75 -26.15 8.03 -12.39
N GLN A 76 -25.50 7.54 -13.43
CA GLN A 76 -24.63 8.28 -14.36
C GLN A 76 -23.61 9.25 -13.73
N MET A 77 -23.65 9.42 -12.41
CA MET A 77 -22.76 10.29 -11.62
C MET A 77 -22.20 9.53 -10.45
N VAL A 78 -20.90 9.61 -10.29
CA VAL A 78 -20.20 9.02 -9.14
C VAL A 78 -19.98 10.11 -8.10
N SER A 79 -20.51 9.87 -6.88
CA SER A 79 -20.25 10.77 -5.75
C SER A 79 -18.95 10.36 -5.06
N PRO A 80 -17.95 11.26 -4.93
CA PRO A 80 -16.72 10.98 -4.22
C PRO A 80 -16.96 10.53 -2.77
N SER A 81 -17.93 11.11 -2.07
CA SER A 81 -18.27 10.75 -0.70
C SER A 81 -18.85 9.34 -0.57
N ALA A 82 -19.61 8.87 -1.57
CA ALA A 82 -20.09 7.49 -1.61
C ALA A 82 -18.94 6.50 -1.81
N LEU A 83 -17.98 6.83 -2.69
CA LEU A 83 -16.76 6.03 -2.87
C LEU A 83 -15.94 5.95 -1.59
N GLU A 84 -15.74 7.07 -0.88
CA GLU A 84 -15.05 7.12 0.40
C GLU A 84 -15.72 6.20 1.42
N ALA A 85 -17.06 6.29 1.56
CA ALA A 85 -17.83 5.46 2.47
C ALA A 85 -17.72 3.97 2.14
N ASP A 86 -17.74 3.61 0.86
CA ASP A 86 -17.63 2.21 0.42
C ASP A 86 -16.21 1.66 0.64
N ILE A 87 -15.17 2.46 0.43
CA ILE A 87 -13.79 2.08 0.74
C ILE A 87 -13.62 1.86 2.25
N VAL A 88 -14.10 2.81 3.07
CA VAL A 88 -14.03 2.70 4.54
C VAL A 88 -14.80 1.48 5.03
N ARG A 89 -15.98 1.19 4.46
CA ARG A 89 -16.76 0.01 4.78
C ARG A 89 -16.04 -1.28 4.43
N ALA A 90 -15.38 -1.33 3.27
CA ALA A 90 -14.65 -2.51 2.80
C ALA A 90 -13.40 -2.81 3.65
N ILE A 91 -12.73 -1.77 4.13
CA ILE A 91 -11.52 -1.92 4.97
C ILE A 91 -11.90 -2.20 6.42
N GLY A 92 -12.98 -1.57 6.90
CA GLY A 92 -13.42 -1.51 8.28
C GLY A 92 -12.91 -0.26 9.01
N SER A 93 -13.84 0.53 9.55
CA SER A 93 -13.51 1.79 10.26
C SER A 93 -12.59 1.56 11.46
N GLU A 94 -12.85 0.53 12.29
CA GLU A 94 -12.00 0.21 13.44
C GLU A 94 -10.55 -0.13 13.05
N ARG A 95 -10.37 -0.82 11.92
CA ARG A 95 -9.05 -1.14 11.41
C ARG A 95 -8.30 0.11 10.98
N LEU A 96 -8.98 1.05 10.32
CA LEU A 96 -8.39 2.32 9.91
C LEU A 96 -8.02 3.19 11.12
N GLU A 97 -8.88 3.26 12.15
CA GLU A 97 -8.60 4.03 13.38
C GLU A 97 -7.40 3.51 14.16
N ARG A 98 -7.15 2.20 14.12
CA ARG A 98 -5.99 1.55 14.78
C ARG A 98 -4.74 1.52 13.91
N SER A 99 -4.84 1.92 12.64
CA SER A 99 -3.74 1.88 11.70
C SER A 99 -2.85 3.12 11.77
N ILE A 100 -1.78 3.10 10.99
CA ILE A 100 -0.86 4.22 10.82
C ILE A 100 -1.42 5.33 9.91
N VAL A 101 -2.67 5.21 9.45
CA VAL A 101 -3.34 6.23 8.64
C VAL A 101 -3.66 7.45 9.48
N VAL A 102 -3.29 8.63 8.98
CA VAL A 102 -3.61 9.91 9.65
C VAL A 102 -5.11 10.13 9.57
N ASN A 103 -5.74 10.46 10.69
CA ASN A 103 -7.19 10.66 10.84
C ASN A 103 -8.03 9.41 10.54
N GLY A 104 -7.43 8.22 10.55
CA GLY A 104 -8.16 6.95 10.40
C GLY A 104 -9.10 6.91 9.20
N SER A 105 -10.38 6.63 9.45
CA SER A 105 -11.42 6.56 8.41
C SER A 105 -11.66 7.89 7.68
N SER A 106 -11.50 9.04 8.38
CA SER A 106 -11.64 10.37 7.78
C SER A 106 -10.43 10.82 6.97
N GLY A 107 -9.33 10.06 7.03
CA GLY A 107 -8.10 10.36 6.32
C GLY A 107 -8.07 9.91 4.86
N ILE A 108 -9.12 9.20 4.40
CA ILE A 108 -9.24 8.72 3.03
C ILE A 108 -10.04 9.74 2.21
N SER A 109 -9.49 10.20 1.09
CA SER A 109 -10.15 11.13 0.20
C SER A 109 -10.17 10.65 -1.25
N CYS A 110 -11.34 10.75 -1.90
CA CYS A 110 -11.61 10.35 -3.29
C CYS A 110 -12.02 11.53 -4.18
N GLN A 111 -11.75 12.77 -3.78
CA GLN A 111 -12.28 13.99 -4.42
C GLN A 111 -11.91 14.12 -5.91
N ASN A 112 -10.80 13.54 -6.33
CA ASN A 112 -10.36 13.58 -7.73
C ASN A 112 -10.91 12.43 -8.59
N SER A 113 -11.85 11.64 -8.04
CA SER A 113 -12.46 10.54 -8.78
C SER A 113 -13.53 11.08 -9.73
N ARG A 114 -13.55 10.56 -10.95
CA ARG A 114 -14.46 11.01 -12.01
C ARG A 114 -14.88 9.85 -12.88
N MET A 115 -16.05 10.01 -13.48
CA MET A 115 -16.57 9.07 -14.45
C MET A 115 -16.81 9.78 -15.77
N SER A 116 -16.37 9.17 -16.86
CA SER A 116 -16.64 9.63 -18.21
C SER A 116 -17.96 9.01 -18.70
N MET A 117 -18.97 9.83 -18.93
CA MET A 117 -20.27 9.37 -19.44
C MET A 117 -20.17 8.77 -20.84
N LEU A 118 -19.29 9.30 -21.68
CA LEU A 118 -19.15 8.84 -23.07
C LEU A 118 -18.52 7.45 -23.17
N THR A 119 -17.51 7.20 -22.33
CA THR A 119 -16.74 5.94 -22.40
C THR A 119 -17.15 4.94 -21.33
N GLY A 120 -17.93 5.36 -20.32
CA GLY A 120 -18.24 4.57 -19.14
C GLY A 120 -17.02 4.24 -18.27
N ILE A 121 -15.92 4.97 -18.44
CA ILE A 121 -14.70 4.72 -17.66
C ILE A 121 -14.76 5.51 -16.36
N LEU A 122 -14.69 4.77 -15.24
CA LEU A 122 -14.48 5.30 -13.91
C LEU A 122 -12.97 5.44 -13.66
N GLU A 123 -12.50 6.66 -13.44
CA GLU A 123 -11.17 6.96 -12.94
C GLU A 123 -11.28 7.31 -11.46
N MET A 124 -10.76 6.44 -10.62
CA MET A 124 -10.75 6.60 -9.18
C MET A 124 -9.36 6.97 -8.70
N GLU A 125 -9.28 8.03 -7.91
CA GLU A 125 -8.05 8.48 -7.25
C GLU A 125 -8.31 8.55 -5.75
N VAL A 126 -7.51 7.80 -4.99
CA VAL A 126 -7.57 7.80 -3.52
C VAL A 126 -6.29 8.36 -2.97
N THR A 127 -6.42 9.37 -2.12
CA THR A 127 -5.31 9.98 -1.39
C THR A 127 -5.48 9.78 0.10
N TYR A 128 -4.40 9.45 0.78
CA TYR A 128 -4.35 9.28 2.22
C TYR A 128 -2.94 9.56 2.74
N GLN A 129 -2.80 9.81 4.04
CA GLN A 129 -1.52 10.06 4.68
C GLN A 129 -1.21 8.96 5.68
N VAL A 130 0.06 8.57 5.74
CA VAL A 130 0.56 7.53 6.63
C VAL A 130 1.58 8.16 7.57
N LYS A 131 1.43 7.95 8.88
CA LYS A 131 2.43 8.33 9.89
C LYS A 131 3.53 7.28 9.92
N LEU A 132 4.77 7.73 9.78
CA LEU A 132 5.94 6.90 9.99
C LEU A 132 6.49 7.22 11.39
N PRO A 133 6.19 6.42 12.42
CA PRO A 133 6.74 6.62 13.74
C PRO A 133 8.18 6.10 13.81
N ILE A 134 9.09 6.74 13.08
CA ILE A 134 10.52 6.47 13.16
C ILE A 134 11.06 7.30 14.33
N PRO A 135 11.56 6.67 15.41
CA PRO A 135 11.96 7.39 16.63
C PRO A 135 13.12 8.37 16.44
N VAL A 136 13.86 8.23 15.32
CA VAL A 136 15.02 9.08 14.98
C VAL A 136 14.63 10.31 14.15
N PHE A 137 13.52 10.25 13.43
CA PHE A 137 13.01 11.37 12.63
C PHE A 137 11.65 11.78 13.20
N ALA A 138 11.49 13.06 13.51
CA ALA A 138 10.19 13.61 13.93
C ALA A 138 9.08 13.05 13.04
N ALA A 139 8.02 12.56 13.64
CA ALA A 139 6.92 11.82 12.99
C ALA A 139 6.44 12.55 11.73
N LYS A 140 7.00 12.16 10.60
CA LYS A 140 6.70 12.75 9.29
C LYS A 140 5.59 11.94 8.64
N SER A 141 4.52 12.61 8.21
CA SER A 141 3.50 11.97 7.41
C SER A 141 3.93 11.90 5.95
N VAL A 142 3.67 10.75 5.32
CA VAL A 142 3.90 10.54 3.89
C VAL A 142 2.56 10.50 3.18
N HIS A 143 2.43 11.30 2.13
CA HIS A 143 1.26 11.30 1.28
C HIS A 143 1.31 10.10 0.33
N MET A 144 0.26 9.32 0.34
CA MET A 144 0.07 8.18 -0.54
C MET A 144 -1.07 8.47 -1.50
N LYS A 145 -0.87 8.07 -2.74
CA LYS A 145 -1.84 8.24 -3.82
C LYS A 145 -1.96 6.92 -4.59
N GLU A 146 -3.18 6.42 -4.68
CA GLU A 146 -3.50 5.23 -5.47
C GLU A 146 -4.52 5.58 -6.54
N THR A 147 -4.33 5.04 -7.74
CA THR A 147 -5.22 5.29 -8.87
C THR A 147 -5.71 3.97 -9.44
N MET A 148 -6.98 3.95 -9.86
CA MET A 148 -7.60 2.80 -10.50
C MET A 148 -8.50 3.26 -11.64
N ARG A 149 -8.54 2.49 -12.71
CA ARG A 149 -9.46 2.69 -13.84
C ARG A 149 -10.31 1.44 -14.00
N MET A 150 -11.61 1.62 -14.08
CA MET A 150 -12.57 0.55 -14.30
C MET A 150 -13.61 0.98 -15.32
N LYS A 151 -14.03 0.07 -16.19
CA LYS A 151 -15.12 0.31 -17.12
C LYS A 151 -16.44 -0.06 -16.42
N GLY A 152 -17.33 0.91 -16.28
CA GLY A 152 -18.68 0.71 -15.81
C GLY A 152 -19.59 0.18 -16.93
N TRP A 153 -20.71 -0.40 -16.54
CA TRP A 153 -21.76 -0.82 -17.48
C TRP A 153 -22.58 0.41 -17.91
N ASN A 154 -22.41 0.86 -19.13
CA ASN A 154 -23.15 1.97 -19.71
C ASN A 154 -24.24 1.56 -20.72
N GLY A 155 -24.71 0.31 -20.60
CA GLY A 155 -25.66 -0.30 -21.51
C GLY A 155 -25.00 -1.06 -22.66
N TYR A 156 -25.79 -1.81 -23.38
CA TYR A 156 -25.38 -2.50 -24.59
C TYR A 156 -25.40 -1.53 -25.76
N GLN A 157 -24.24 -1.04 -26.16
CA GLN A 157 -24.10 -0.39 -27.46
C GLN A 157 -23.75 -1.47 -28.49
N SER A 158 -24.73 -1.88 -29.26
CA SER A 158 -24.44 -2.81 -30.34
C SER A 158 -23.73 -2.07 -31.47
N ALA A 159 -22.42 -2.20 -31.54
CA ALA A 159 -21.68 -1.83 -32.74
C ALA A 159 -22.09 -2.68 -33.97
N PHE A 160 -22.92 -3.69 -33.75
CA PHE A 160 -23.43 -4.62 -34.76
C PHE A 160 -24.71 -4.15 -35.44
N TRP A 161 -25.49 -3.27 -34.81
CA TRP A 161 -26.76 -2.82 -35.41
C TRP A 161 -26.61 -1.66 -36.38
N ASP A 162 -25.42 -1.07 -36.46
CA ASP A 162 -25.12 0.03 -37.40
C ASP A 162 -24.64 -0.46 -38.78
N LYS A 163 -24.46 -1.78 -38.92
CA LYS A 163 -24.32 -2.44 -40.21
C LYS A 163 -25.67 -3.04 -40.57
N GLU A 164 -26.24 -2.59 -41.69
CA GLU A 164 -27.44 -3.14 -42.35
C GLU A 164 -27.26 -4.61 -42.83
N ASP A 165 -26.46 -5.40 -42.19
CA ASP A 165 -26.41 -6.83 -42.38
C ASP A 165 -27.57 -7.44 -41.58
N ASN A 166 -28.70 -7.67 -42.27
CA ASN A 166 -29.84 -8.45 -41.83
C ASN A 166 -29.42 -9.92 -41.61
N GLU A 167 -28.59 -10.19 -40.60
CA GLU A 167 -28.37 -11.56 -40.14
C GLU A 167 -29.60 -12.06 -39.42
N THR A 168 -30.28 -13.03 -40.00
CA THR A 168 -31.43 -13.69 -39.40
C THR A 168 -31.01 -14.48 -38.17
N VAL A 169 -31.47 -14.06 -36.99
CA VAL A 169 -31.20 -14.76 -35.75
C VAL A 169 -32.34 -15.76 -35.51
N TYR A 170 -31.98 -17.03 -35.38
CA TYR A 170 -32.93 -18.11 -35.06
C TYR A 170 -33.11 -18.21 -33.55
N ILE A 171 -34.33 -18.03 -33.07
CA ILE A 171 -34.72 -18.20 -31.67
C ILE A 171 -35.51 -19.48 -31.57
N THR A 172 -35.07 -20.41 -30.69
CA THR A 172 -35.86 -21.63 -30.37
C THR A 172 -36.85 -21.31 -29.24
N GLU A 173 -38.06 -21.84 -29.32
CA GLU A 173 -39.14 -21.59 -28.34
C GLU A 173 -38.78 -21.96 -26.90
N THR A 174 -37.77 -22.77 -26.66
CA THR A 174 -37.33 -23.24 -25.34
C THR A 174 -35.88 -22.89 -24.98
N GLY A 175 -35.16 -22.19 -25.84
CA GLY A 175 -33.73 -21.87 -25.64
C GLY A 175 -33.53 -20.49 -25.05
N MET A 176 -32.73 -20.40 -23.99
CA MET A 176 -32.26 -19.12 -23.43
C MET A 176 -31.02 -18.56 -24.17
N VAL A 177 -30.55 -19.22 -25.21
CA VAL A 177 -29.35 -18.86 -25.98
C VAL A 177 -29.69 -18.85 -27.46
N TYR A 178 -29.25 -17.81 -28.17
CA TYR A 178 -29.32 -17.75 -29.60
C TYR A 178 -27.96 -18.16 -30.18
N HIS A 179 -28.02 -18.95 -31.24
CA HIS A 179 -26.85 -19.36 -32.00
C HIS A 179 -26.80 -18.55 -33.31
N ARG A 180 -25.61 -18.13 -33.66
CA ARG A 180 -25.28 -17.55 -34.96
C ARG A 180 -25.06 -18.63 -35.97
#